data_acff5b8a742d634002984b70f7811b1c
#
_entry.id   acff5b8a742d634002984b70f7811b1c
#
_cell.length_a   1.000
_cell.length_b   1.000
_cell.length_c   1.000
_cell.angle_alpha   90.00
_cell.angle_beta   90.00
_cell.angle_gamma   90.00
#
_symmetry.space_group_name_H-M   'P 1'
#
loop_
_entity.id
_entity.type
_entity.pdbx_description
1 polymer ?
#
loop_
_entity_poly.entity_id
_entity_poly.type
_entity_poly.pdbx_seq_one_letter_code
_entity_poly.pdbx_strand_id
1 'polypeptide(L)'
;PYGDSSCSNFKIPSLKICTVVLKIISFVVLGLLLSLYGCGDAPETGVDKKVASPKHRQVNISPVSASLPTGNIEYVGVLTARRKVKISSELGGIIEGIYFEKGEKVAAGKLLAEIGTSSVRLQVRETEAAVDAARSVLNKMEKGSRPQEIQIATSALSEAEAALFEAEKNYRRIKELHNIKAISGSSYDAAERQVSTAKARMNSAKQQLVLALKGPRIEDINGARATLAQAEAALALTRNRLSKSMLRAPCDGIIAFRNVEEGEVIGIGTPITEVVELEKLKIRLSLGEKDIHILKNNNRFGFSVDAIPGEE
;
A
#
# COMPACT_ATOMS: atom_id res chain seq x y z
N PRO A 1 34.56 -10.08 -14.91
CA PRO A 1 34.84 -8.96 -15.78
C PRO A 1 33.83 -7.85 -15.52
N TYR A 2 34.37 -6.88 -15.12
CA TYR A 2 34.18 -5.43 -15.05
C TYR A 2 33.15 -4.86 -16.07
N GLY A 3 32.26 -3.99 -15.58
CA GLY A 3 31.39 -3.11 -16.34
C GLY A 3 31.02 -1.90 -15.49
N ASP A 4 31.64 -0.75 -15.81
CA ASP A 4 31.58 0.53 -15.15
C ASP A 4 30.18 1.15 -15.02
N SER A 5 29.93 1.70 -13.86
CA SER A 5 28.83 2.60 -13.53
C SER A 5 29.21 4.06 -13.80
N SER A 6 28.61 4.69 -14.79
CA SER A 6 28.72 6.13 -15.04
C SER A 6 27.76 6.92 -14.13
N CYS A 7 28.33 7.68 -13.19
CA CYS A 7 27.68 8.79 -12.48
C CYS A 7 27.37 9.93 -13.44
N SER A 8 26.11 10.29 -13.64
CA SER A 8 25.71 11.52 -14.31
C SER A 8 25.67 12.68 -13.31
N ASN A 9 26.58 13.63 -13.53
CA ASN A 9 26.68 14.91 -12.87
C ASN A 9 25.39 15.75 -13.03
N PHE A 10 24.79 16.10 -11.91
CA PHE A 10 23.76 17.15 -11.83
C PHE A 10 24.46 18.50 -11.61
N LYS A 11 24.51 19.31 -12.65
CA LYS A 11 25.14 20.64 -12.67
C LYS A 11 24.12 21.71 -12.29
N ILE A 12 24.23 22.27 -11.11
CA ILE A 12 23.43 23.41 -10.60
C ILE A 12 23.94 24.70 -11.24
N PRO A 13 23.08 25.52 -11.88
CA PRO A 13 23.51 26.82 -12.40
C PRO A 13 23.36 27.93 -11.34
N SER A 14 24.35 28.10 -10.47
CA SER A 14 24.37 29.14 -9.44
C SER A 14 25.43 30.23 -9.72
N LEU A 15 25.45 30.79 -10.92
CA LEU A 15 26.42 31.88 -11.23
C LEU A 15 25.84 33.09 -11.96
N LYS A 16 24.53 33.26 -12.10
CA LYS A 16 23.94 34.46 -12.74
C LYS A 16 23.15 35.37 -11.80
N ILE A 17 22.91 34.98 -10.57
CA ILE A 17 22.16 35.80 -9.60
C ILE A 17 23.08 36.78 -8.86
N CYS A 18 24.35 36.45 -8.68
CA CYS A 18 25.32 37.31 -7.96
C CYS A 18 25.70 38.58 -8.72
N THR A 19 25.69 38.56 -10.04
CA THR A 19 26.07 39.73 -10.88
C THR A 19 24.95 40.76 -11.01
N VAL A 20 23.70 40.38 -10.88
CA VAL A 20 22.56 41.32 -10.94
C VAL A 20 22.42 42.07 -9.61
N VAL A 21 22.58 41.41 -8.49
CA VAL A 21 22.51 42.02 -7.16
C VAL A 21 23.64 43.02 -6.93
N LEU A 22 24.85 42.75 -7.43
CA LEU A 22 25.99 43.65 -7.30
C LEU A 22 25.82 44.93 -8.14
N LYS A 23 25.14 44.88 -9.29
CA LYS A 23 24.84 46.06 -10.12
C LYS A 23 23.74 46.95 -9.52
N ILE A 24 22.76 46.40 -8.84
CA ILE A 24 21.69 47.15 -8.17
C ILE A 24 22.22 47.90 -6.95
N ILE A 25 23.13 47.31 -6.17
CA ILE A 25 23.77 47.96 -5.01
C ILE A 25 24.67 49.12 -5.44
N SER A 26 25.37 49.00 -6.59
CA SER A 26 26.22 50.06 -7.12
C SER A 26 25.41 51.30 -7.58
N PHE A 27 24.19 51.14 -8.10
CA PHE A 27 23.32 52.25 -8.52
C PHE A 27 22.68 52.99 -7.35
N VAL A 28 22.38 52.30 -6.25
CA VAL A 28 21.81 52.90 -5.04
C VAL A 28 22.84 53.74 -4.27
N VAL A 29 24.10 53.30 -4.25
CA VAL A 29 25.22 54.06 -3.59
C VAL A 29 25.62 55.31 -4.37
N LEU A 30 25.52 55.29 -5.72
CA LEU A 30 25.80 56.45 -6.56
C LEU A 30 24.72 57.52 -6.48
N GLY A 31 23.45 57.13 -6.21
CA GLY A 31 22.30 58.07 -6.02
C GLY A 31 22.34 58.81 -4.68
N LEU A 32 22.99 58.24 -3.64
CA LEU A 32 23.05 58.85 -2.30
C LEU A 32 24.19 59.87 -2.15
N LEU A 33 25.16 59.87 -3.07
CA LEU A 33 26.30 60.79 -3.04
C LEU A 33 26.06 62.12 -3.78
N LEU A 34 24.94 62.29 -4.50
CA LEU A 34 24.59 63.51 -5.25
C LEU A 34 23.66 64.46 -4.50
N SER A 35 23.22 64.17 -3.27
CA SER A 35 22.29 65.01 -2.51
C SER A 35 22.93 65.89 -1.44
N LEU A 36 24.28 66.04 -1.45
CA LEU A 36 25.00 66.76 -0.39
C LEU A 36 25.69 68.06 -0.87
N TYR A 37 25.31 68.65 -1.98
CA TYR A 37 25.85 70.00 -2.37
C TYR A 37 24.69 70.96 -2.65
N GLY A 38 24.41 71.81 -1.69
CA GLY A 38 23.51 72.98 -1.83
C GLY A 38 23.56 73.89 -0.60
N CYS A 39 24.68 74.54 -0.43
CA CYS A 39 24.78 75.70 0.45
C CYS A 39 24.49 76.97 -0.39
N GLY A 40 23.62 77.84 0.07
CA GLY A 40 23.33 79.16 -0.51
C GLY A 40 22.89 80.13 0.56
N ASP A 41 23.63 81.16 0.75
CA ASP A 41 23.62 82.19 1.79
C ASP A 41 22.35 83.06 1.80
N ALA A 42 22.04 83.58 2.98
CA ALA A 42 21.02 84.59 3.28
C ALA A 42 21.52 86.01 3.00
N PRO A 43 20.63 86.99 2.89
CA PRO A 43 20.92 88.26 3.51
C PRO A 43 19.89 88.73 4.52
N GLU A 44 20.39 89.26 5.64
CA GLU A 44 19.64 89.98 6.66
C GLU A 44 19.01 91.26 6.15
N THR A 45 17.78 91.54 6.52
CA THR A 45 17.27 92.88 6.64
C THR A 45 16.37 92.95 7.90
N GLY A 46 16.88 93.72 8.85
CA GLY A 46 16.19 94.04 10.07
C GLY A 46 14.98 94.98 9.82
N VAL A 47 13.89 94.64 10.49
CA VAL A 47 12.86 95.68 10.78
C VAL A 47 12.30 95.35 12.17
N ASP A 48 12.49 96.32 13.08
CA ASP A 48 11.83 96.39 14.37
C ASP A 48 10.33 96.32 14.24
N LYS A 49 9.72 95.42 15.00
CA LYS A 49 8.27 95.47 15.30
C LYS A 49 7.99 95.02 16.74
N LYS A 50 7.58 96.08 17.47
CA LYS A 50 6.79 96.02 18.73
C LYS A 50 6.25 94.67 19.16
N VAL A 51 6.68 94.23 20.31
CA VAL A 51 6.08 93.18 21.09
C VAL A 51 4.63 93.49 21.46
N ALA A 52 3.67 92.84 20.81
CA ALA A 52 2.30 92.77 21.29
C ALA A 52 2.15 91.55 22.19
N SER A 53 1.72 91.74 23.41
CA SER A 53 1.39 90.70 24.35
C SER A 53 0.46 89.62 23.75
N PRO A 54 0.73 88.33 23.96
CA PRO A 54 -0.18 87.30 23.45
C PRO A 54 -1.49 87.32 24.18
N LYS A 55 -2.58 87.66 23.49
CA LYS A 55 -3.95 87.37 23.95
C LYS A 55 -4.07 85.87 24.15
N HIS A 56 -4.12 85.46 25.41
CA HIS A 56 -4.46 84.11 25.75
C HIS A 56 -5.89 83.80 25.25
N ARG A 57 -5.93 82.97 24.18
CA ARG A 57 -7.16 82.39 23.70
C ARG A 57 -7.49 81.25 24.61
N GLN A 58 -8.57 81.37 25.40
CA GLN A 58 -9.07 80.28 26.20
C GLN A 58 -9.53 79.19 25.27
N VAL A 59 -8.81 78.05 25.27
CA VAL A 59 -9.19 76.84 24.56
C VAL A 59 -9.93 75.95 25.57
N ASN A 60 -11.20 75.72 25.35
CA ASN A 60 -11.92 74.72 26.10
C ASN A 60 -11.39 73.34 25.74
N ILE A 61 -10.68 72.72 26.66
CA ILE A 61 -10.21 71.33 26.52
C ILE A 61 -11.37 70.45 27.04
N SER A 62 -12.09 69.85 26.13
CA SER A 62 -13.02 68.76 26.51
C SER A 62 -12.16 67.49 26.64
N PRO A 63 -12.28 66.76 27.74
CA PRO A 63 -11.60 65.44 27.84
C PRO A 63 -12.15 64.55 26.72
N VAL A 64 -11.24 64.06 25.87
CA VAL A 64 -11.59 62.99 24.95
C VAL A 64 -11.78 61.75 25.78
N SER A 65 -13.03 61.38 26.03
CA SER A 65 -13.32 60.04 26.51
C SER A 65 -13.01 59.07 25.41
N ALA A 66 -11.97 58.28 25.60
CA ALA A 66 -11.69 57.13 24.74
C ALA A 66 -12.81 56.09 24.95
N SER A 67 -13.89 56.24 24.22
CA SER A 67 -14.83 55.15 24.06
C SER A 67 -14.10 54.13 23.19
N LEU A 68 -13.73 53.00 23.76
CA LEU A 68 -13.36 51.83 22.96
C LEU A 68 -14.53 51.60 21.98
N PRO A 69 -14.30 51.58 20.68
CA PRO A 69 -15.36 51.22 19.77
C PRO A 69 -15.80 49.79 20.04
N THR A 70 -16.90 49.64 20.75
CA THR A 70 -17.63 48.38 20.90
C THR A 70 -18.38 48.15 19.58
N GLY A 71 -17.67 48.17 18.48
CA GLY A 71 -18.23 47.75 17.19
C GLY A 71 -18.12 46.24 17.09
N ASN A 72 -19.23 45.57 16.93
CA ASN A 72 -19.22 44.21 16.42
C ASN A 72 -18.57 44.23 15.05
N ILE A 73 -17.47 43.54 14.90
CA ILE A 73 -16.80 43.39 13.61
C ILE A 73 -17.43 42.18 12.93
N GLU A 74 -18.14 42.41 11.86
CA GLU A 74 -18.76 41.34 11.10
C GLU A 74 -17.84 40.91 9.95
N TYR A 75 -17.66 39.62 9.82
CA TYR A 75 -16.89 38.99 8.74
C TYR A 75 -17.78 38.05 7.97
N VAL A 76 -17.67 38.09 6.65
CA VAL A 76 -18.33 37.13 5.78
C VAL A 76 -17.47 35.85 5.71
N GLY A 77 -18.10 34.72 6.02
CA GLY A 77 -17.47 33.40 5.98
C GLY A 77 -18.21 32.43 5.08
N VAL A 78 -17.52 31.42 4.62
CA VAL A 78 -18.11 30.33 3.84
C VAL A 78 -18.14 29.08 4.69
N LEU A 79 -19.33 28.52 4.90
CA LEU A 79 -19.55 27.23 5.53
C LEU A 79 -19.12 26.12 4.57
N THR A 80 -18.21 25.28 5.01
CA THR A 80 -17.76 24.12 4.26
C THR A 80 -17.88 22.86 5.11
N ALA A 81 -18.17 21.75 4.47
CA ALA A 81 -18.16 20.46 5.16
C ALA A 81 -16.78 20.19 5.76
N ARG A 82 -16.75 19.55 6.93
CA ARG A 82 -15.52 19.15 7.60
C ARG A 82 -14.68 18.22 6.71
N ARG A 83 -15.33 17.29 6.04
CA ARG A 83 -14.71 16.28 5.19
C ARG A 83 -15.55 16.09 3.93
N LYS A 84 -14.86 16.08 2.79
CA LYS A 84 -15.43 15.73 1.48
C LYS A 84 -14.55 14.65 0.89
N VAL A 85 -15.10 13.50 0.57
CA VAL A 85 -14.36 12.37 0.01
C VAL A 85 -14.94 12.06 -1.36
N LYS A 86 -14.15 12.31 -2.40
CA LYS A 86 -14.49 11.88 -3.76
C LYS A 86 -14.23 10.39 -3.88
N ILE A 87 -15.22 9.68 -4.38
CA ILE A 87 -15.16 8.24 -4.64
C ILE A 87 -15.06 8.07 -6.14
N SER A 88 -13.92 7.51 -6.57
CA SER A 88 -13.64 7.22 -7.98
C SER A 88 -13.41 5.73 -8.16
N SER A 89 -13.65 5.23 -9.37
CA SER A 89 -13.39 3.84 -9.70
C SER A 89 -11.89 3.54 -9.68
N GLU A 90 -11.49 2.46 -9.01
CA GLU A 90 -10.14 1.90 -9.09
C GLU A 90 -9.98 0.89 -10.24
N LEU A 91 -11.09 0.44 -10.84
CA LEU A 91 -11.12 -0.50 -11.95
C LEU A 91 -11.95 0.06 -13.11
N GLY A 92 -11.59 -0.29 -14.34
CA GLY A 92 -12.43 -0.08 -15.50
C GLY A 92 -13.43 -1.21 -15.66
N GLY A 93 -14.64 -0.90 -16.12
CA GLY A 93 -15.67 -1.89 -16.38
C GLY A 93 -17.05 -1.29 -16.56
N ILE A 94 -18.05 -2.15 -16.72
CA ILE A 94 -19.45 -1.76 -16.79
C ILE A 94 -20.00 -1.66 -15.38
N ILE A 95 -20.78 -0.64 -15.09
CA ILE A 95 -21.52 -0.49 -13.84
C ILE A 95 -22.68 -1.49 -13.86
N GLU A 96 -22.62 -2.49 -12.99
CA GLU A 96 -23.66 -3.54 -12.89
C GLU A 96 -24.81 -3.13 -11.96
N GLY A 97 -24.55 -2.25 -11.00
CA GLY A 97 -25.58 -1.75 -10.10
C GLY A 97 -25.13 -0.51 -9.34
N ILE A 98 -26.09 0.37 -9.03
CA ILE A 98 -25.94 1.56 -8.22
C ILE A 98 -26.93 1.52 -7.07
N TYR A 99 -26.46 1.67 -5.83
CA TYR A 99 -27.24 1.51 -4.60
C TYR A 99 -27.30 2.78 -3.76
N PHE A 100 -27.28 3.93 -4.40
CA PHE A 100 -27.38 5.23 -3.73
C PHE A 100 -28.06 6.27 -4.63
N GLU A 101 -28.64 7.28 -4.00
CA GLU A 101 -29.19 8.45 -4.67
C GLU A 101 -28.54 9.74 -4.19
N LYS A 102 -28.64 10.78 -5.01
CA LYS A 102 -28.18 12.12 -4.64
C LYS A 102 -28.97 12.62 -3.42
N GLY A 103 -28.27 13.11 -2.40
CA GLY A 103 -28.86 13.61 -1.16
C GLY A 103 -29.12 12.51 -0.11
N GLU A 104 -28.88 11.25 -0.42
CA GLU A 104 -29.08 10.14 0.52
C GLU A 104 -28.01 10.15 1.60
N LYS A 105 -28.42 9.82 2.85
CA LYS A 105 -27.51 9.56 3.96
C LYS A 105 -26.96 8.15 3.88
N VAL A 106 -25.64 8.03 3.91
CA VAL A 106 -24.94 6.75 3.85
C VAL A 106 -24.05 6.55 5.07
N ALA A 107 -24.02 5.32 5.57
CA ALA A 107 -23.10 4.89 6.61
C ALA A 107 -21.79 4.39 6.01
N ALA A 108 -20.70 4.49 6.77
CA ALA A 108 -19.42 3.90 6.41
C ALA A 108 -19.57 2.40 6.08
N GLY A 109 -18.96 1.95 4.97
CA GLY A 109 -19.05 0.57 4.50
C GLY A 109 -20.29 0.23 3.66
N LYS A 110 -21.30 1.11 3.55
CA LYS A 110 -22.46 0.88 2.66
C LYS A 110 -21.95 0.68 1.23
N LEU A 111 -22.46 -0.36 0.55
CA LEU A 111 -22.20 -0.59 -0.87
C LEU A 111 -22.86 0.52 -1.69
N LEU A 112 -22.08 1.16 -2.54
CA LEU A 112 -22.54 2.24 -3.40
C LEU A 112 -22.72 1.78 -4.84
N ALA A 113 -21.72 1.10 -5.41
CA ALA A 113 -21.78 0.63 -6.79
C ALA A 113 -20.99 -0.66 -6.99
N GLU A 114 -21.37 -1.44 -7.98
CA GLU A 114 -20.67 -2.63 -8.45
C GLU A 114 -20.20 -2.43 -9.91
N ILE A 115 -18.91 -2.69 -10.16
CA ILE A 115 -18.26 -2.45 -11.46
C ILE A 115 -17.61 -3.73 -11.95
N GLY A 116 -18.14 -4.32 -13.04
CA GLY A 116 -17.61 -5.53 -13.65
C GLY A 116 -17.49 -6.72 -12.70
N THR A 117 -18.30 -6.74 -11.64
CA THR A 117 -18.19 -7.66 -10.52
C THR A 117 -18.42 -9.11 -10.95
N SER A 118 -19.28 -9.34 -11.92
CA SER A 118 -19.61 -10.69 -12.42
C SER A 118 -18.40 -11.39 -13.03
N SER A 119 -17.63 -10.69 -13.86
CA SER A 119 -16.43 -11.24 -14.49
C SER A 119 -15.32 -11.51 -13.46
N VAL A 120 -15.15 -10.61 -12.51
CA VAL A 120 -14.15 -10.75 -11.43
C VAL A 120 -14.53 -11.89 -10.48
N ARG A 121 -15.81 -12.12 -10.20
CA ARG A 121 -16.29 -13.28 -9.42
C ARG A 121 -15.98 -14.60 -10.12
N LEU A 122 -16.10 -14.67 -11.45
CA LEU A 122 -15.68 -15.84 -12.22
C LEU A 122 -14.19 -16.10 -12.08
N GLN A 123 -13.37 -15.05 -12.18
CA GLN A 123 -11.93 -15.17 -12.03
C GLN A 123 -11.51 -15.56 -10.61
N VAL A 124 -12.23 -15.13 -9.57
CA VAL A 124 -12.02 -15.62 -8.20
C VAL A 124 -12.26 -17.13 -8.13
N ARG A 125 -13.36 -17.63 -8.69
CA ARG A 125 -13.64 -19.07 -8.71
C ARG A 125 -12.58 -19.88 -9.47
N GLU A 126 -12.08 -19.35 -10.57
CA GLU A 126 -10.97 -19.97 -11.33
C GLU A 126 -9.70 -20.10 -10.46
N THR A 127 -9.30 -18.99 -9.81
CA THR A 127 -8.11 -18.99 -8.95
C THR A 127 -8.30 -19.81 -7.67
N GLU A 128 -9.52 -19.89 -7.12
CA GLU A 128 -9.87 -20.81 -6.01
C GLU A 128 -9.66 -22.27 -6.42
N ALA A 129 -10.16 -22.66 -7.60
CA ALA A 129 -9.95 -24.01 -8.12
C ALA A 129 -8.46 -24.32 -8.35
N ALA A 130 -7.67 -23.34 -8.78
CA ALA A 130 -6.21 -23.50 -8.90
C ALA A 130 -5.51 -23.73 -7.55
N VAL A 131 -5.94 -23.03 -6.49
CA VAL A 131 -5.45 -23.26 -5.11
C VAL A 131 -5.80 -24.67 -4.64
N ASP A 132 -7.03 -25.12 -4.87
CA ASP A 132 -7.49 -26.46 -4.44
C ASP A 132 -6.72 -27.56 -5.21
N ALA A 133 -6.43 -27.35 -6.48
CA ALA A 133 -5.61 -28.26 -7.27
C ALA A 133 -4.17 -28.34 -6.71
N ALA A 134 -3.52 -27.19 -6.48
CA ALA A 134 -2.18 -27.12 -5.92
C ALA A 134 -2.11 -27.75 -4.51
N ARG A 135 -3.10 -27.48 -3.67
CA ARG A 135 -3.24 -28.08 -2.34
C ARG A 135 -3.39 -29.59 -2.40
N SER A 136 -4.14 -30.11 -3.36
CA SER A 136 -4.32 -31.55 -3.58
C SER A 136 -3.00 -32.23 -3.96
N VAL A 137 -2.19 -31.56 -4.79
CA VAL A 137 -0.85 -32.04 -5.16
C VAL A 137 0.07 -32.07 -3.95
N LEU A 138 0.12 -31.00 -3.15
CA LEU A 138 0.92 -30.95 -1.92
C LEU A 138 0.49 -32.06 -0.94
N ASN A 139 -0.80 -32.19 -0.68
CA ASN A 139 -1.34 -33.25 0.18
C ASN A 139 -0.94 -34.66 -0.30
N LYS A 140 -0.95 -34.91 -1.63
CA LYS A 140 -0.49 -36.16 -2.20
C LYS A 140 1.00 -36.38 -1.91
N MET A 141 1.83 -35.34 -2.08
CA MET A 141 3.28 -35.43 -1.80
C MET A 141 3.56 -35.67 -0.31
N GLU A 142 2.87 -34.93 0.58
CA GLU A 142 3.05 -35.07 2.03
C GLU A 142 2.56 -36.42 2.59
N LYS A 143 1.53 -37.01 1.98
CA LYS A 143 1.07 -38.39 2.36
C LYS A 143 2.05 -39.47 1.93
N GLY A 144 2.91 -39.18 0.97
CA GLY A 144 3.91 -40.15 0.50
C GLY A 144 3.31 -41.31 -0.27
N SER A 145 4.02 -42.47 -0.21
CA SER A 145 3.60 -43.71 -0.87
C SER A 145 2.30 -44.23 -0.26
N ARG A 146 1.47 -44.84 -1.09
CA ARG A 146 0.25 -45.49 -0.63
C ARG A 146 0.56 -46.70 0.25
N PRO A 147 -0.25 -47.03 1.26
CA PRO A 147 -0.07 -48.22 2.08
C PRO A 147 0.07 -49.50 1.28
N GLN A 148 -0.64 -49.62 0.13
CA GLN A 148 -0.54 -50.78 -0.77
C GLN A 148 0.83 -50.88 -1.44
N GLU A 149 1.45 -49.76 -1.82
CA GLU A 149 2.80 -49.74 -2.43
C GLU A 149 3.84 -50.18 -1.42
N ILE A 150 3.73 -49.73 -0.17
CA ILE A 150 4.58 -50.17 0.94
C ILE A 150 4.41 -51.67 1.20
N GLN A 151 3.16 -52.17 1.19
CA GLN A 151 2.87 -53.58 1.39
C GLN A 151 3.46 -54.44 0.27
N ILE A 152 3.38 -54.01 -1.00
CA ILE A 152 3.99 -54.73 -2.14
C ILE A 152 5.52 -54.79 -1.97
N ALA A 153 6.14 -53.66 -1.62
CA ALA A 153 7.60 -53.63 -1.40
C ALA A 153 8.02 -54.50 -0.20
N THR A 154 7.21 -54.55 0.85
CA THR A 154 7.44 -55.41 2.03
C THR A 154 7.35 -56.90 1.65
N SER A 155 6.34 -57.28 0.85
CA SER A 155 6.18 -58.65 0.38
C SER A 155 7.33 -59.08 -0.54
N ALA A 156 7.77 -58.17 -1.44
CA ALA A 156 8.94 -58.43 -2.30
C ALA A 156 10.25 -58.62 -1.50
N LEU A 157 10.44 -57.88 -0.41
CA LEU A 157 11.57 -58.08 0.49
C LEU A 157 11.50 -59.46 1.18
N SER A 158 10.33 -59.81 1.71
CA SER A 158 10.11 -61.13 2.36
C SER A 158 10.35 -62.30 1.41
N GLU A 159 9.94 -62.20 0.16
CA GLU A 159 10.22 -63.20 -0.89
C GLU A 159 11.74 -63.31 -1.16
N ALA A 160 12.43 -62.17 -1.29
CA ALA A 160 13.87 -62.17 -1.53
C ALA A 160 14.68 -62.68 -0.31
N GLU A 161 14.22 -62.41 0.91
CA GLU A 161 14.82 -62.97 2.15
C GLU A 161 14.63 -64.48 2.23
N ALA A 162 13.47 -65.02 1.88
CA ALA A 162 13.22 -66.45 1.81
C ALA A 162 14.10 -67.13 0.77
N ALA A 163 14.26 -66.53 -0.42
CA ALA A 163 15.17 -67.03 -1.46
C ALA A 163 16.64 -67.02 -1.04
N LEU A 164 17.09 -66.00 -0.33
CA LEU A 164 18.45 -65.94 0.23
C LEU A 164 18.66 -67.02 1.29
N PHE A 165 17.70 -67.19 2.18
CA PHE A 165 17.76 -68.24 3.23
C PHE A 165 17.88 -69.62 2.64
N GLU A 166 17.12 -69.93 1.58
CA GLU A 166 17.21 -71.24 0.90
C GLU A 166 18.57 -71.40 0.16
N ALA A 167 19.05 -70.35 -0.51
CA ALA A 167 20.36 -70.37 -1.15
C ALA A 167 21.49 -70.57 -0.15
N GLU A 168 21.44 -69.89 1.00
CA GLU A 168 22.45 -70.06 2.08
C GLU A 168 22.40 -71.43 2.70
N LYS A 169 21.22 -72.03 2.91
CA LYS A 169 21.04 -73.38 3.41
C LYS A 169 21.62 -74.40 2.41
N ASN A 170 21.37 -74.25 1.16
CA ASN A 170 21.92 -75.07 0.09
C ASN A 170 23.45 -74.98 0.03
N TYR A 171 23.95 -73.71 0.04
CA TYR A 171 25.41 -73.49 0.03
C TYR A 171 26.13 -74.14 1.24
N ARG A 172 25.56 -74.06 2.45
CA ARG A 172 26.10 -74.71 3.62
C ARG A 172 26.21 -76.22 3.42
N ARG A 173 25.17 -76.87 2.89
CA ARG A 173 25.15 -78.29 2.59
C ARG A 173 26.19 -78.67 1.52
N ILE A 174 26.26 -77.88 0.42
CA ILE A 174 27.24 -78.06 -0.65
C ILE A 174 28.68 -77.87 -0.15
N LYS A 175 28.91 -76.89 0.71
CA LYS A 175 30.24 -76.63 1.34
C LYS A 175 30.72 -77.84 2.21
N GLU A 176 29.82 -78.44 2.99
CA GLU A 176 30.13 -79.66 3.79
C GLU A 176 30.48 -80.77 2.87
N LEU A 177 29.75 -81.06 1.79
CA LEU A 177 30.05 -82.13 0.83
C LEU A 177 31.31 -81.84 0.03
N HIS A 178 31.64 -80.62 -0.27
CA HIS A 178 32.89 -80.25 -0.92
C HIS A 178 34.13 -80.48 0.00
N ASN A 179 34.00 -80.17 1.28
CA ASN A 179 35.09 -80.39 2.26
C ASN A 179 35.48 -81.86 2.40
N ILE A 180 34.53 -82.80 2.24
CA ILE A 180 34.78 -84.26 2.24
C ILE A 180 35.05 -84.79 0.82
N LYS A 181 35.29 -83.89 -0.18
CA LYS A 181 35.57 -84.22 -1.57
C LYS A 181 34.46 -85.04 -2.28
N ALA A 182 33.22 -84.95 -1.84
CA ALA A 182 32.09 -85.70 -2.40
C ALA A 182 31.44 -85.01 -3.65
N ILE A 183 31.80 -83.77 -3.97
CA ILE A 183 31.29 -82.99 -5.11
C ILE A 183 32.41 -82.26 -5.85
N SER A 184 32.09 -81.81 -7.09
CA SER A 184 33.02 -81.02 -7.93
C SER A 184 33.16 -79.57 -7.43
N GLY A 185 34.31 -78.94 -7.69
CA GLY A 185 34.51 -77.49 -7.46
C GLY A 185 33.50 -76.61 -8.21
N SER A 186 33.11 -77.01 -9.42
CA SER A 186 32.10 -76.24 -10.21
C SER A 186 30.72 -76.18 -9.53
N SER A 187 30.33 -77.24 -8.82
CA SER A 187 29.08 -77.26 -8.00
C SER A 187 29.16 -76.36 -6.82
N TYR A 188 30.29 -76.26 -6.14
CA TYR A 188 30.55 -75.34 -5.07
C TYR A 188 30.48 -73.85 -5.55
N ASP A 189 31.22 -73.53 -6.65
CA ASP A 189 31.21 -72.22 -7.24
C ASP A 189 29.82 -71.82 -7.69
N ALA A 190 28.98 -72.72 -8.21
CA ALA A 190 27.59 -72.47 -8.61
C ALA A 190 26.73 -72.13 -7.40
N ALA A 191 26.90 -72.85 -6.25
CA ALA A 191 26.12 -72.51 -5.02
C ALA A 191 26.58 -71.19 -4.42
N GLU A 192 27.86 -70.86 -4.47
CA GLU A 192 28.36 -69.56 -4.02
C GLU A 192 27.82 -68.41 -4.85
N ARG A 193 27.80 -68.53 -6.20
CA ARG A 193 27.16 -67.54 -7.09
C ARG A 193 25.67 -67.39 -6.80
N GLN A 194 24.96 -68.51 -6.48
CA GLN A 194 23.53 -68.42 -6.16
C GLN A 194 23.27 -67.64 -4.88
N VAL A 195 24.07 -67.80 -3.84
CA VAL A 195 23.99 -66.97 -2.61
C VAL A 195 24.28 -65.52 -2.92
N SER A 196 25.32 -65.22 -3.68
CA SER A 196 25.70 -63.86 -4.07
C SER A 196 24.54 -63.18 -4.83
N THR A 197 23.91 -63.89 -5.79
CA THR A 197 22.79 -63.40 -6.57
C THR A 197 21.56 -63.14 -5.70
N ALA A 198 21.21 -64.10 -4.80
CA ALA A 198 20.10 -63.98 -3.88
C ALA A 198 20.29 -62.80 -2.89
N LYS A 199 21.50 -62.63 -2.38
CA LYS A 199 21.87 -61.48 -1.53
C LYS A 199 21.75 -60.15 -2.24
N ALA A 200 22.17 -60.06 -3.51
CA ALA A 200 22.01 -58.86 -4.32
C ALA A 200 20.53 -58.52 -4.54
N ARG A 201 19.67 -59.55 -4.81
CA ARG A 201 18.22 -59.36 -4.96
C ARG A 201 17.57 -58.88 -3.66
N MET A 202 17.91 -59.49 -2.50
CA MET A 202 17.40 -59.05 -1.21
C MET A 202 17.81 -57.60 -0.90
N ASN A 203 19.05 -57.20 -1.19
CA ASN A 203 19.51 -55.82 -1.02
C ASN A 203 18.74 -54.85 -1.91
N SER A 204 18.46 -55.25 -3.17
CA SER A 204 17.65 -54.45 -4.08
C SER A 204 16.21 -54.25 -3.57
N ALA A 205 15.57 -55.34 -3.15
CA ALA A 205 14.20 -55.27 -2.58
C ALA A 205 14.17 -54.42 -1.31
N LYS A 206 15.20 -54.54 -0.44
CA LYS A 206 15.37 -53.73 0.76
C LYS A 206 15.48 -52.24 0.41
N GLN A 207 16.28 -51.86 -0.60
CA GLN A 207 16.38 -50.48 -1.05
C GLN A 207 15.03 -49.95 -1.61
N GLN A 208 14.29 -50.80 -2.36
CA GLN A 208 12.98 -50.43 -2.85
C GLN A 208 11.98 -50.11 -1.72
N LEU A 209 11.97 -50.95 -0.66
CA LEU A 209 11.15 -50.70 0.53
C LEU A 209 11.57 -49.42 1.23
N VAL A 210 12.87 -49.16 1.39
CA VAL A 210 13.37 -47.89 1.97
C VAL A 210 12.92 -46.67 1.17
N LEU A 211 12.95 -46.75 -0.17
CA LEU A 211 12.45 -45.66 -1.03
C LEU A 211 10.93 -45.46 -0.88
N ALA A 212 10.19 -46.57 -0.83
CA ALA A 212 8.74 -46.51 -0.62
C ALA A 212 8.38 -45.86 0.75
N LEU A 213 9.14 -46.24 1.81
CA LEU A 213 8.93 -45.68 3.16
C LEU A 213 9.34 -44.19 3.26
N LYS A 214 10.42 -43.81 2.60
CA LYS A 214 10.87 -42.39 2.57
C LYS A 214 9.91 -41.47 1.83
N GLY A 215 9.19 -42.02 0.85
CA GLY A 215 8.28 -41.22 0.02
C GLY A 215 9.00 -40.20 -0.88
N PRO A 216 8.27 -39.13 -1.30
CA PRO A 216 8.82 -38.07 -2.14
C PRO A 216 9.99 -37.36 -1.46
N ARG A 217 10.86 -36.78 -2.26
CA ARG A 217 11.98 -35.98 -1.76
C ARG A 217 11.49 -34.70 -1.15
N ILE A 218 12.23 -34.19 -0.17
CA ILE A 218 11.90 -32.91 0.48
C ILE A 218 11.86 -31.75 -0.50
N GLU A 219 12.70 -31.81 -1.56
CA GLU A 219 12.72 -30.80 -2.62
C GLU A 219 11.41 -30.80 -3.42
N ASP A 220 10.85 -31.99 -3.69
CA ASP A 220 9.58 -32.14 -4.40
C ASP A 220 8.41 -31.57 -3.56
N ILE A 221 8.42 -31.87 -2.26
CA ILE A 221 7.43 -31.32 -1.29
C ILE A 221 7.55 -29.79 -1.23
N ASN A 222 8.78 -29.28 -1.14
CA ASN A 222 9.01 -27.83 -1.12
C ASN A 222 8.60 -27.17 -2.44
N GLY A 223 8.82 -27.82 -3.57
CA GLY A 223 8.34 -27.37 -4.88
C GLY A 223 6.81 -27.30 -4.94
N ALA A 224 6.11 -28.34 -4.46
CA ALA A 224 4.66 -28.34 -4.38
C ALA A 224 4.12 -27.26 -3.41
N ARG A 225 4.80 -27.02 -2.29
CA ARG A 225 4.47 -25.95 -1.35
C ARG A 225 4.65 -24.56 -1.96
N ALA A 226 5.72 -24.36 -2.73
CA ALA A 226 5.94 -23.10 -3.45
C ALA A 226 4.85 -22.85 -4.51
N THR A 227 4.43 -23.91 -5.22
CA THR A 227 3.33 -23.82 -6.19
C THR A 227 2.01 -23.48 -5.51
N LEU A 228 1.70 -24.04 -4.35
CA LEU A 228 0.52 -23.66 -3.56
C LEU A 228 0.60 -22.19 -3.13
N ALA A 229 1.73 -21.75 -2.60
CA ALA A 229 1.92 -20.35 -2.20
C ALA A 229 1.73 -19.38 -3.38
N GLN A 230 2.20 -19.74 -4.57
CA GLN A 230 1.97 -18.95 -5.80
C GLN A 230 0.49 -18.87 -6.16
N ALA A 231 -0.24 -19.99 -6.09
CA ALA A 231 -1.68 -20.01 -6.36
C ALA A 231 -2.46 -19.19 -5.31
N GLU A 232 -2.11 -19.27 -4.03
CA GLU A 232 -2.71 -18.47 -2.97
C GLU A 232 -2.45 -16.97 -3.15
N ALA A 233 -1.27 -16.57 -3.59
CA ALA A 233 -0.95 -15.18 -3.91
C ALA A 233 -1.79 -14.67 -5.10
N ALA A 234 -1.98 -15.49 -6.14
CA ALA A 234 -2.84 -15.17 -7.28
C ALA A 234 -4.30 -14.99 -6.85
N LEU A 235 -4.82 -15.87 -5.98
CA LEU A 235 -6.16 -15.77 -5.40
C LEU A 235 -6.30 -14.47 -4.57
N ALA A 236 -5.32 -14.15 -3.74
CA ALA A 236 -5.33 -12.92 -2.95
C ALA A 236 -5.40 -11.67 -3.82
N LEU A 237 -4.65 -11.64 -4.93
CA LEU A 237 -4.71 -10.55 -5.92
C LEU A 237 -6.11 -10.44 -6.55
N THR A 238 -6.70 -11.56 -6.95
CA THR A 238 -8.03 -11.57 -7.58
C THR A 238 -9.12 -11.17 -6.58
N ARG A 239 -9.05 -11.61 -5.33
CA ARG A 239 -9.95 -11.17 -4.24
C ARG A 239 -9.81 -9.67 -3.95
N ASN A 240 -8.61 -9.12 -4.01
CA ASN A 240 -8.40 -7.68 -3.90
C ASN A 240 -9.07 -6.93 -5.06
N ARG A 241 -8.98 -7.42 -6.29
CA ARG A 241 -9.71 -6.85 -7.43
C ARG A 241 -11.24 -6.91 -7.20
N LEU A 242 -11.75 -8.02 -6.68
CA LEU A 242 -13.16 -8.13 -6.35
C LEU A 242 -13.58 -7.12 -5.27
N SER A 243 -12.78 -6.90 -4.25
CA SER A 243 -13.08 -5.87 -3.24
C SER A 243 -13.09 -4.46 -3.81
N LYS A 244 -12.23 -4.18 -4.78
CA LYS A 244 -12.16 -2.89 -5.49
C LYS A 244 -13.28 -2.71 -6.53
N SER A 245 -13.88 -3.79 -7.01
CA SER A 245 -15.04 -3.73 -7.90
C SER A 245 -16.35 -3.36 -7.17
N MET A 246 -16.37 -3.50 -5.85
CA MET A 246 -17.46 -3.12 -4.98
C MET A 246 -17.14 -1.80 -4.27
N LEU A 247 -17.61 -0.69 -4.80
CA LEU A 247 -17.39 0.62 -4.20
C LEU A 247 -18.22 0.78 -2.92
N ARG A 248 -17.55 1.15 -1.84
CA ARG A 248 -18.19 1.38 -0.53
C ARG A 248 -17.93 2.79 -0.02
N ALA A 249 -18.85 3.30 0.78
CA ALA A 249 -18.69 4.58 1.45
C ALA A 249 -17.54 4.53 2.47
N PRO A 250 -16.54 5.43 2.39
CA PRO A 250 -15.39 5.44 3.31
C PRO A 250 -15.71 6.05 4.68
N CYS A 251 -16.81 6.77 4.80
CA CYS A 251 -17.25 7.45 6.02
C CYS A 251 -18.76 7.68 5.99
N ASP A 252 -19.33 8.01 7.15
CA ASP A 252 -20.70 8.47 7.26
C ASP A 252 -20.84 9.85 6.62
N GLY A 253 -21.97 10.10 5.93
CA GLY A 253 -22.19 11.37 5.28
C GLY A 253 -23.39 11.38 4.35
N ILE A 254 -23.46 12.40 3.51
CA ILE A 254 -24.49 12.58 2.50
C ILE A 254 -23.85 12.55 1.11
N ILE A 255 -24.52 11.90 0.18
CA ILE A 255 -24.11 11.83 -1.23
C ILE A 255 -24.34 13.21 -1.89
N ALA A 256 -23.28 13.83 -2.39
CA ALA A 256 -23.37 15.15 -3.02
C ALA A 256 -23.91 15.09 -4.45
N PHE A 257 -23.47 14.12 -5.24
CA PHE A 257 -23.87 13.93 -6.63
C PHE A 257 -23.79 12.48 -7.07
N ARG A 258 -24.41 12.16 -8.20
CA ARG A 258 -24.30 10.91 -8.93
C ARG A 258 -23.93 11.23 -10.38
N ASN A 259 -22.73 10.81 -10.80
CA ASN A 259 -22.19 11.15 -12.13
C ASN A 259 -22.20 9.96 -13.10
N VAL A 260 -22.79 8.86 -12.72
CA VAL A 260 -22.72 7.61 -13.48
C VAL A 260 -24.09 6.91 -13.45
N GLU A 261 -24.36 6.12 -14.51
CA GLU A 261 -25.60 5.35 -14.66
C GLU A 261 -25.30 3.84 -14.77
N GLU A 262 -26.31 3.02 -14.42
CA GLU A 262 -26.23 1.58 -14.60
C GLU A 262 -26.09 1.22 -16.10
N GLY A 263 -25.21 0.28 -16.41
CA GLY A 263 -24.86 -0.11 -17.78
C GLY A 263 -23.81 0.79 -18.44
N GLU A 264 -23.39 1.87 -17.80
CA GLU A 264 -22.32 2.74 -18.32
C GLU A 264 -20.96 2.07 -18.22
N VAL A 265 -20.11 2.27 -19.24
CA VAL A 265 -18.71 1.82 -19.24
C VAL A 265 -17.82 2.93 -18.68
N ILE A 266 -17.15 2.66 -17.59
CA ILE A 266 -16.26 3.62 -16.92
C ILE A 266 -14.80 3.18 -16.95
N GLY A 267 -13.90 4.16 -16.94
CA GLY A 267 -12.45 3.95 -16.82
C GLY A 267 -11.95 4.05 -15.37
N ILE A 268 -10.69 3.70 -15.18
CA ILE A 268 -9.99 3.92 -13.91
C ILE A 268 -9.90 5.41 -13.62
N GLY A 269 -10.21 5.80 -12.38
CA GLY A 269 -10.18 7.21 -11.95
C GLY A 269 -11.48 7.99 -12.23
N THR A 270 -12.47 7.40 -12.91
CA THR A 270 -13.76 8.05 -13.15
C THR A 270 -14.44 8.38 -11.82
N PRO A 271 -14.77 9.66 -11.55
CA PRO A 271 -15.46 10.06 -10.32
C PRO A 271 -16.91 9.60 -10.37
N ILE A 272 -17.33 8.83 -9.38
CA ILE A 272 -18.68 8.26 -9.28
C ILE A 272 -19.55 9.13 -8.40
N THR A 273 -19.06 9.49 -7.23
CA THR A 273 -19.79 10.31 -6.26
C THR A 273 -18.84 11.00 -5.29
N GLU A 274 -19.37 11.88 -4.45
CA GLU A 274 -18.69 12.51 -3.33
C GLU A 274 -19.53 12.33 -2.07
N VAL A 275 -18.92 11.81 -1.00
CA VAL A 275 -19.53 11.73 0.33
C VAL A 275 -19.08 12.92 1.14
N VAL A 276 -20.06 13.66 1.69
CA VAL A 276 -19.85 14.89 2.46
C VAL A 276 -20.32 14.68 3.89
N GLU A 277 -19.40 14.85 4.85
CA GLU A 277 -19.70 14.80 6.29
C GLU A 277 -20.27 16.16 6.71
N LEU A 278 -21.56 16.20 7.10
CA LEU A 278 -22.25 17.43 7.50
C LEU A 278 -22.48 17.56 9.02
N GLU A 279 -22.15 16.53 9.81
CA GLU A 279 -22.32 16.61 11.27
C GLU A 279 -21.47 17.72 11.92
N LYS A 280 -20.32 17.99 11.33
CA LYS A 280 -19.44 19.08 11.77
C LYS A 280 -19.06 19.91 10.56
N LEU A 281 -19.33 21.21 10.65
CA LEU A 281 -18.99 22.15 9.59
C LEU A 281 -17.73 22.94 9.97
N LYS A 282 -17.04 23.44 8.95
CA LYS A 282 -15.92 24.38 9.08
C LYS A 282 -16.34 25.71 8.48
N ILE A 283 -16.11 26.78 9.21
CA ILE A 283 -16.26 28.14 8.69
C ILE A 283 -14.88 28.58 8.20
N ARG A 284 -14.81 29.04 6.96
CA ARG A 284 -13.63 29.69 6.42
C ARG A 284 -13.91 31.19 6.38
N LEU A 285 -13.14 31.92 7.17
CA LEU A 285 -13.21 33.37 7.25
C LEU A 285 -11.98 33.97 6.56
N SER A 286 -12.17 35.08 5.84
CA SER A 286 -11.07 35.89 5.32
C SER A 286 -10.93 37.11 6.22
N LEU A 287 -9.84 37.17 6.98
CA LEU A 287 -9.54 38.25 7.93
C LEU A 287 -8.44 39.12 7.36
N GLY A 288 -8.56 40.45 7.60
CA GLY A 288 -7.47 41.37 7.32
C GLY A 288 -6.30 41.15 8.31
N GLU A 289 -5.09 41.41 7.89
CA GLU A 289 -3.87 41.27 8.71
C GLU A 289 -3.97 42.02 10.05
N LYS A 290 -4.64 43.18 10.06
CA LYS A 290 -4.85 44.03 11.25
C LYS A 290 -5.71 43.36 12.32
N ASP A 291 -6.56 42.39 11.95
CA ASP A 291 -7.56 41.79 12.80
C ASP A 291 -7.14 40.41 13.31
N ILE A 292 -5.96 39.93 12.89
CA ILE A 292 -5.40 38.64 13.34
C ILE A 292 -5.27 38.54 14.87
N HIS A 293 -5.06 39.68 15.55
CA HIS A 293 -4.91 39.70 17.01
C HIS A 293 -6.22 39.34 17.75
N ILE A 294 -7.37 39.41 17.08
CA ILE A 294 -8.69 39.06 17.63
C ILE A 294 -8.84 37.53 17.72
N LEU A 295 -8.15 36.78 16.84
CA LEU A 295 -8.13 35.33 16.84
C LEU A 295 -7.18 34.81 17.92
N LYS A 296 -7.69 34.64 19.14
CA LYS A 296 -7.01 33.88 20.16
C LYS A 296 -7.51 32.42 20.11
N ASN A 297 -6.63 31.46 20.38
CA ASN A 297 -7.04 30.08 20.53
C ASN A 297 -8.17 29.99 21.57
N ASN A 298 -9.28 29.33 21.22
CA ASN A 298 -10.45 29.13 22.06
C ASN A 298 -11.48 30.28 22.15
N ASN A 299 -11.48 31.27 21.27
CA ASN A 299 -12.56 32.22 21.22
C ASN A 299 -13.83 31.56 20.63
N ARG A 300 -14.97 31.87 21.22
CA ARG A 300 -16.28 31.54 20.65
C ARG A 300 -16.74 32.73 19.83
N PHE A 301 -17.20 32.45 18.64
CA PHE A 301 -17.76 33.43 17.71
C PHE A 301 -19.22 33.07 17.44
N GLY A 302 -20.11 34.03 17.56
CA GLY A 302 -21.48 33.90 17.05
C GLY A 302 -21.45 34.02 15.52
N PHE A 303 -22.25 33.25 14.82
CA PHE A 303 -22.45 33.40 13.39
C PHE A 303 -23.94 33.23 13.06
N SER A 304 -24.41 33.99 12.10
CA SER A 304 -25.75 33.84 11.51
C SER A 304 -25.63 33.27 10.11
N VAL A 305 -26.58 32.48 9.69
CA VAL A 305 -26.66 31.91 8.34
C VAL A 305 -27.86 32.44 7.62
N ASP A 306 -27.66 33.03 6.45
CA ASP A 306 -28.76 33.63 5.68
C ASP A 306 -29.88 32.64 5.33
N ALA A 307 -29.55 31.34 5.25
CA ALA A 307 -30.52 30.28 4.96
C ALA A 307 -31.43 29.94 6.13
N ILE A 308 -31.10 30.35 7.37
CA ILE A 308 -31.86 30.06 8.60
C ILE A 308 -31.90 31.34 9.43
N PRO A 309 -32.76 32.29 9.06
CA PRO A 309 -32.90 33.56 9.80
C PRO A 309 -33.49 33.29 11.19
N GLY A 310 -32.74 33.63 12.26
CA GLY A 310 -33.23 33.63 13.64
C GLY A 310 -32.62 32.57 14.57
N GLU A 311 -31.70 31.73 14.14
CA GLU A 311 -30.85 30.90 15.03
C GLU A 311 -29.42 31.49 15.06
N GLU A 312 -28.98 31.93 16.25
CA GLU A 312 -27.59 32.34 16.56
C GLU A 312 -26.76 31.20 17.18
#